data_64ddc5a673cf950c3e7afa654fdf3372
#
_entry.id   64ddc5a673cf950c3e7afa654fdf3372
#
_cell.length_a   1.000
_cell.length_b   1.000
_cell.length_c   1.000
_cell.angle_alpha   90.00
_cell.angle_beta   90.00
_cell.angle_gamma   90.00
#
_symmetry.space_group_name_H-M   'P 1'
#
loop_
_entity.id
_entity.type
_entity.pdbx_description
1 polymer ?
#
loop_
_entity_poly.entity_id
_entity_poly.type
_entity_poly.pdbx_seq_one_letter_code
_entity_poly.pdbx_strand_id
1 'polypeptide(L)'
;MRTANYWLHNGWLTGEGGEKMSKSLGNYVTAQDLVKKGYDPLSMRYLILTSHYKKGLRFSFESLDSAKNALDKLRSLVQANINSKERTILSQEKELKIGEFQDKFRESLLDDINVPQALAVFWEMLKSNIPAVDKYDLAISFDEVLGLGLLNLSVTETIIPDNIKVLLKKRENLRKEGKYEEADKLRAEIEELGYSVSDKPAK
;
A
#
# COMPACT_ATOMS: atom_id res chain seq x y z
N MET A 1 42.28 -12.38 7.29
CA MET A 1 40.89 -12.43 7.76
C MET A 1 40.06 -11.61 6.78
N ARG A 2 39.02 -12.17 6.11
CA ARG A 2 38.15 -11.38 5.25
C ARG A 2 37.21 -10.56 6.13
N THR A 3 37.18 -9.24 5.94
CA THR A 3 36.35 -8.32 6.74
C THR A 3 34.86 -8.34 6.30
N ALA A 4 34.59 -8.66 5.03
CA ALA A 4 33.25 -8.85 4.47
C ALA A 4 33.30 -9.79 3.26
N ASN A 5 32.24 -10.57 3.03
CA ASN A 5 32.08 -11.41 1.86
C ASN A 5 31.45 -10.63 0.69
N TYR A 6 30.60 -9.66 0.99
CA TYR A 6 29.89 -8.84 0.03
C TYR A 6 30.02 -7.36 0.41
N TRP A 7 30.14 -6.52 -0.59
CA TRP A 7 30.22 -5.06 -0.47
C TRP A 7 29.11 -4.45 -1.28
N LEU A 8 28.26 -3.66 -0.62
CA LEU A 8 27.16 -2.93 -1.26
C LEU A 8 27.37 -1.43 -1.03
N HIS A 9 27.41 -0.66 -2.12
CA HIS A 9 27.53 0.80 -2.06
C HIS A 9 26.23 1.42 -2.53
N ASN A 10 25.60 2.21 -1.66
CA ASN A 10 24.37 2.93 -1.93
C ASN A 10 24.65 4.41 -2.29
N GLY A 11 23.71 5.02 -2.99
CA GLY A 11 23.69 6.46 -3.22
C GLY A 11 23.41 7.26 -1.97
N TRP A 12 23.58 8.57 -2.04
CA TRP A 12 23.37 9.48 -0.92
C TRP A 12 21.91 9.91 -0.80
N LEU A 13 21.46 10.11 0.45
CA LEU A 13 20.26 10.87 0.75
C LEU A 13 20.66 12.34 0.85
N THR A 14 20.04 13.18 0.01
CA THR A 14 20.28 14.63 -0.04
C THR A 14 19.00 15.39 0.31
N GLY A 15 19.14 16.64 0.71
CA GLY A 15 18.00 17.53 0.89
C GLY A 15 17.37 17.95 -0.44
N GLU A 16 16.34 18.77 -0.38
CA GLU A 16 15.52 19.18 -1.52
C GLU A 16 16.34 19.92 -2.60
N GLY A 17 17.29 20.75 -2.18
CA GLY A 17 18.24 21.46 -3.08
C GLY A 17 19.40 20.59 -3.58
N GLY A 18 19.47 19.31 -3.19
CA GLY A 18 20.58 18.41 -3.49
C GLY A 18 21.79 18.55 -2.56
N GLU A 19 21.68 19.37 -1.50
CA GLU A 19 22.70 19.55 -0.47
C GLU A 19 22.81 18.30 0.41
N LYS A 20 24.02 18.08 0.92
CA LYS A 20 24.28 16.98 1.85
C LYS A 20 23.50 17.20 3.16
N MET A 21 22.73 16.19 3.58
CA MET A 21 22.13 16.20 4.93
C MET A 21 23.20 15.92 5.99
N SER A 22 23.33 16.82 6.95
CA SER A 22 24.28 16.63 8.07
C SER A 22 23.78 17.30 9.34
N LYS A 23 24.21 16.78 10.50
CA LYS A 23 23.88 17.36 11.79
C LYS A 23 24.42 18.79 11.95
N SER A 24 25.60 19.05 11.41
CA SER A 24 26.26 20.36 11.48
C SER A 24 25.53 21.44 10.68
N LEU A 25 24.79 21.07 9.64
CA LEU A 25 23.99 22.00 8.82
C LEU A 25 22.56 22.15 9.33
N GLY A 26 22.16 21.40 10.35
CA GLY A 26 20.80 21.44 10.90
C GLY A 26 19.69 20.93 9.96
N ASN A 27 20.04 20.38 8.78
CA ASN A 27 19.13 19.86 7.78
C ASN A 27 18.96 18.34 7.85
N TYR A 28 19.32 17.73 8.98
CA TYR A 28 19.25 16.30 9.23
C TYR A 28 17.88 15.92 9.81
N VAL A 29 17.23 14.92 9.22
CA VAL A 29 15.93 14.41 9.67
C VAL A 29 16.10 12.98 10.16
N THR A 30 15.67 12.71 11.40
CA THR A 30 15.66 11.37 11.98
C THR A 30 14.29 10.70 11.84
N ALA A 31 14.23 9.37 11.99
CA ALA A 31 12.96 8.65 12.07
C ALA A 31 12.07 9.17 13.23
N GLN A 32 12.69 9.58 14.36
CA GLN A 32 11.95 10.16 15.49
C GLN A 32 11.32 11.52 15.13
N ASP A 33 12.00 12.32 14.30
CA ASP A 33 11.45 13.60 13.85
C ASP A 33 10.25 13.40 12.91
N LEU A 34 10.28 12.35 12.09
CA LEU A 34 9.12 11.95 11.27
C LEU A 34 7.93 11.56 12.15
N VAL A 35 8.16 10.72 13.17
CA VAL A 35 7.10 10.33 14.11
C VAL A 35 6.51 11.54 14.84
N LYS A 36 7.36 12.46 15.33
CA LYS A 36 6.89 13.71 15.98
C LYS A 36 6.04 14.59 15.05
N LYS A 37 6.29 14.51 13.73
CA LYS A 37 5.50 15.19 12.70
C LYS A 37 4.26 14.41 12.25
N GLY A 38 3.98 13.24 12.86
CA GLY A 38 2.82 12.41 12.55
C GLY A 38 2.99 11.49 11.33
N TYR A 39 4.21 11.28 10.85
CA TYR A 39 4.47 10.32 9.79
C TYR A 39 4.70 8.91 10.34
N ASP A 40 4.15 7.91 9.66
CA ASP A 40 4.57 6.52 9.82
C ASP A 40 6.00 6.36 9.27
N PRO A 41 6.97 5.85 10.05
CA PRO A 41 8.32 5.60 9.54
C PRO A 41 8.37 4.72 8.28
N LEU A 42 7.40 3.85 8.08
CA LEU A 42 7.29 3.02 6.89
C LEU A 42 7.02 3.84 5.62
N SER A 43 6.50 5.06 5.73
CA SER A 43 6.39 6.00 4.60
C SER A 43 7.78 6.39 4.06
N MET A 44 8.76 6.58 4.95
CA MET A 44 10.15 6.83 4.56
C MET A 44 10.79 5.60 3.94
N ARG A 45 10.51 4.41 4.49
CA ARG A 45 10.94 3.15 3.88
C ARG A 45 10.38 3.00 2.48
N TYR A 46 9.08 3.25 2.30
CA TYR A 46 8.44 3.20 0.99
C TYR A 46 9.09 4.18 0.01
N LEU A 47 9.36 5.43 0.43
CA LEU A 47 10.04 6.43 -0.38
C LEU A 47 11.42 5.93 -0.85
N ILE A 48 12.21 5.34 0.04
CA ILE A 48 13.52 4.77 -0.30
C ILE A 48 13.39 3.64 -1.32
N LEU A 49 12.39 2.77 -1.19
CA LEU A 49 12.15 1.64 -2.10
C LEU A 49 11.74 2.08 -3.51
N THR A 50 11.27 3.33 -3.69
CA THR A 50 10.96 3.87 -5.03
C THR A 50 12.20 4.25 -5.84
N SER A 51 13.38 4.29 -5.23
CA SER A 51 14.64 4.62 -5.88
C SER A 51 15.59 3.41 -5.87
N HIS A 52 16.30 3.19 -6.98
CA HIS A 52 17.35 2.17 -7.02
C HIS A 52 18.47 2.55 -6.05
N TYR A 53 18.97 1.60 -5.26
CA TYR A 53 19.93 1.86 -4.19
C TYR A 53 21.24 2.55 -4.65
N LYS A 54 21.67 2.36 -5.89
CA LYS A 54 22.83 3.04 -6.46
C LYS A 54 22.58 4.51 -6.81
N LYS A 55 21.30 4.90 -6.97
CA LYS A 55 20.94 6.29 -7.24
C LYS A 55 20.76 7.03 -5.92
N GLY A 56 21.19 8.29 -5.89
CA GLY A 56 20.86 9.16 -4.77
C GLY A 56 19.36 9.41 -4.69
N LEU A 57 18.86 9.64 -3.48
CA LEU A 57 17.48 10.04 -3.23
C LEU A 57 17.45 11.47 -2.70
N ARG A 58 16.65 12.34 -3.34
CA ARG A 58 16.35 13.66 -2.81
C ARG A 58 15.17 13.56 -1.87
N PHE A 59 15.36 14.00 -0.64
CA PHE A 59 14.32 14.03 0.36
C PHE A 59 13.63 15.40 0.37
N SER A 60 12.30 15.40 0.30
CA SER A 60 11.44 16.52 0.64
C SER A 60 10.23 16.00 1.40
N PHE A 61 9.55 16.83 2.17
CA PHE A 61 8.30 16.44 2.81
C PHE A 61 7.20 16.17 1.79
N GLU A 62 7.20 16.85 0.65
CA GLU A 62 6.27 16.59 -0.46
C GLU A 62 6.46 15.16 -1.04
N SER A 63 7.72 14.74 -1.25
CA SER A 63 8.01 13.37 -1.69
C SER A 63 7.62 12.33 -0.63
N LEU A 64 7.77 12.67 0.65
CA LEU A 64 7.34 11.81 1.76
C LEU A 64 5.82 11.71 1.84
N ASP A 65 5.07 12.81 1.63
CA ASP A 65 3.61 12.81 1.57
C ASP A 65 3.10 11.95 0.40
N SER A 66 3.74 12.06 -0.76
CA SER A 66 3.44 11.22 -1.92
C SER A 66 3.67 9.74 -1.62
N ALA A 67 4.78 9.41 -0.96
CA ALA A 67 5.11 8.04 -0.54
C ALA A 67 4.13 7.51 0.52
N LYS A 68 3.74 8.34 1.49
CA LYS A 68 2.72 8.01 2.48
C LYS A 68 1.39 7.67 1.81
N ASN A 69 0.92 8.53 0.90
CA ASN A 69 -0.35 8.30 0.19
C ASN A 69 -0.30 7.00 -0.65
N ALA A 70 0.84 6.73 -1.29
CA ALA A 70 1.02 5.50 -2.05
C ALA A 70 1.03 4.26 -1.14
N LEU A 71 1.72 4.31 0.00
CA LEU A 71 1.73 3.22 0.99
C LEU A 71 0.34 2.98 1.57
N ASP A 72 -0.39 4.04 1.94
CA ASP A 72 -1.75 3.94 2.49
C ASP A 72 -2.70 3.30 1.46
N LYS A 73 -2.58 3.68 0.18
CA LYS A 73 -3.34 3.06 -0.91
C LYS A 73 -2.97 1.59 -1.12
N LEU A 74 -1.70 1.25 -1.06
CA LEU A 74 -1.23 -0.13 -1.16
C LEU A 74 -1.80 -0.98 -0.02
N ARG A 75 -1.70 -0.50 1.21
CA ARG A 75 -2.28 -1.14 2.40
C ARG A 75 -3.78 -1.36 2.26
N SER A 76 -4.51 -0.35 1.80
CA SER A 76 -5.96 -0.45 1.57
C SER A 76 -6.31 -1.52 0.54
N LEU A 77 -5.55 -1.64 -0.55
CA LEU A 77 -5.75 -2.68 -1.55
C LEU A 77 -5.45 -4.08 -1.01
N VAL A 78 -4.40 -4.24 -0.21
CA VAL A 78 -4.08 -5.52 0.43
C VAL A 78 -5.16 -5.88 1.44
N GLN A 79 -5.59 -4.92 2.26
CA GLN A 79 -6.63 -5.11 3.28
C GLN A 79 -7.97 -5.52 2.66
N ALA A 80 -8.33 -4.98 1.50
CA ALA A 80 -9.55 -5.37 0.78
C ALA A 80 -9.56 -6.86 0.39
N ASN A 81 -8.39 -7.50 0.31
CA ASN A 81 -8.25 -8.91 -0.05
C ASN A 81 -8.17 -9.84 1.17
N ILE A 82 -7.92 -9.34 2.39
CA ILE A 82 -7.81 -10.15 3.63
C ILE A 82 -9.07 -10.97 3.92
N ASN A 83 -10.24 -10.40 3.67
CA ASN A 83 -11.54 -11.00 4.01
C ASN A 83 -12.05 -12.02 2.99
N SER A 84 -11.33 -12.22 1.90
CA SER A 84 -11.71 -13.21 0.87
C SER A 84 -11.32 -14.60 1.34
N LYS A 85 -12.27 -15.33 1.96
CA LYS A 85 -12.03 -16.65 2.54
C LYS A 85 -12.21 -17.82 1.55
N GLU A 86 -12.78 -17.58 0.38
CA GLU A 86 -13.08 -18.65 -0.56
C GLU A 86 -11.94 -18.79 -1.57
N ARG A 87 -11.19 -19.87 -1.44
CA ARG A 87 -10.33 -20.36 -2.51
C ARG A 87 -11.21 -21.04 -3.55
N THR A 88 -11.42 -20.35 -4.67
CA THR A 88 -12.03 -20.95 -5.85
C THR A 88 -11.02 -21.82 -6.58
N ILE A 89 -11.51 -22.85 -7.28
CA ILE A 89 -10.66 -23.64 -8.19
C ILE A 89 -10.06 -22.66 -9.21
N LEU A 90 -8.74 -22.59 -9.24
CA LEU A 90 -8.02 -21.74 -10.19
C LEU A 90 -8.13 -22.32 -11.60
N SER A 91 -8.41 -21.46 -12.58
CA SER A 91 -8.15 -21.83 -13.97
C SER A 91 -6.63 -21.88 -14.21
N GLN A 92 -6.20 -22.75 -15.12
CA GLN A 92 -4.78 -22.88 -15.49
C GLN A 92 -4.15 -21.52 -15.86
N GLU A 93 -4.90 -20.65 -16.53
CA GLU A 93 -4.46 -19.29 -16.87
C GLU A 93 -4.13 -18.46 -15.62
N LYS A 94 -4.98 -18.50 -14.58
CA LYS A 94 -4.76 -17.75 -13.35
C LYS A 94 -3.60 -18.29 -12.53
N GLU A 95 -3.43 -19.61 -12.52
CA GLU A 95 -2.31 -20.29 -11.87
C GLU A 95 -0.98 -19.88 -12.52
N LEU A 96 -0.90 -19.91 -13.84
CA LEU A 96 0.27 -19.42 -14.59
C LEU A 96 0.57 -17.96 -14.27
N LYS A 97 -0.45 -17.12 -14.23
CA LYS A 97 -0.30 -15.69 -13.95
C LYS A 97 0.22 -15.41 -12.52
N ILE A 98 -0.17 -16.22 -11.54
CA ILE A 98 0.38 -16.14 -10.17
C ILE A 98 1.89 -16.46 -10.21
N GLY A 99 2.28 -17.54 -10.88
CA GLY A 99 3.68 -17.91 -11.07
C GLY A 99 4.48 -16.80 -11.77
N GLU A 100 3.92 -16.22 -12.84
CA GLU A 100 4.55 -15.09 -13.54
C GLU A 100 4.83 -13.89 -12.65
N PHE A 101 3.92 -13.52 -11.73
CA PHE A 101 4.16 -12.43 -10.78
C PHE A 101 5.26 -12.75 -9.79
N GLN A 102 5.33 -13.98 -9.29
CA GLN A 102 6.41 -14.43 -8.41
C GLN A 102 7.76 -14.37 -9.12
N ASP A 103 7.83 -14.87 -10.35
CA ASP A 103 9.05 -14.88 -11.14
C ASP A 103 9.50 -13.45 -11.47
N LYS A 104 8.63 -12.59 -11.98
CA LYS A 104 8.93 -11.17 -12.27
C LYS A 104 9.43 -10.42 -11.04
N PHE A 105 8.82 -10.64 -9.87
CA PHE A 105 9.26 -10.03 -8.62
C PHE A 105 10.66 -10.50 -8.26
N ARG A 106 10.89 -11.81 -8.29
CA ARG A 106 12.21 -12.40 -8.01
C ARG A 106 13.27 -11.94 -9.00
N GLU A 107 12.98 -11.95 -10.29
CA GLU A 107 13.88 -11.48 -11.34
C GLU A 107 14.26 -10.00 -11.15
N SER A 108 13.32 -9.15 -10.76
CA SER A 108 13.60 -7.76 -10.42
C SER A 108 14.61 -7.63 -9.27
N LEU A 109 14.53 -8.50 -8.27
CA LEU A 109 15.48 -8.50 -7.15
C LEU A 109 16.84 -9.08 -7.56
N LEU A 110 16.88 -10.05 -8.46
CA LEU A 110 18.12 -10.62 -9.01
C LEU A 110 18.82 -9.68 -10.01
N ASP A 111 18.08 -8.77 -10.61
CA ASP A 111 18.62 -7.70 -11.47
C ASP A 111 19.13 -6.53 -10.61
N ASP A 112 20.29 -6.74 -9.99
CA ASP A 112 21.00 -5.73 -9.19
C ASP A 112 20.10 -5.09 -8.09
N ILE A 113 19.27 -5.89 -7.46
CA ILE A 113 18.34 -5.43 -6.40
C ILE A 113 17.45 -4.27 -6.89
N ASN A 114 16.83 -4.43 -8.06
CA ASN A 114 15.96 -3.44 -8.68
C ASN A 114 14.60 -3.36 -7.96
N VAL A 115 14.61 -2.86 -6.72
CA VAL A 115 13.42 -2.76 -5.88
C VAL A 115 12.34 -1.88 -6.51
N PRO A 116 12.63 -0.77 -7.21
CA PRO A 116 11.60 -0.01 -7.91
C PRO A 116 10.81 -0.86 -8.92
N GLN A 117 11.50 -1.75 -9.66
CA GLN A 117 10.83 -2.66 -10.58
C GLN A 117 10.00 -3.71 -9.83
N ALA A 118 10.54 -4.29 -8.74
CA ALA A 118 9.80 -5.22 -7.89
C ALA A 118 8.54 -4.56 -7.31
N LEU A 119 8.61 -3.30 -6.91
CA LEU A 119 7.46 -2.53 -6.42
C LEU A 119 6.43 -2.28 -7.53
N ALA A 120 6.87 -2.05 -8.77
CA ALA A 120 5.97 -1.93 -9.93
C ALA A 120 5.22 -3.24 -10.20
N VAL A 121 5.92 -4.38 -10.14
CA VAL A 121 5.29 -5.73 -10.25
C VAL A 121 4.27 -5.94 -9.15
N PHE A 122 4.54 -5.51 -7.92
CA PHE A 122 3.60 -5.59 -6.81
C PHE A 122 2.30 -4.82 -7.11
N TRP A 123 2.41 -3.58 -7.61
CA TRP A 123 1.24 -2.78 -8.00
C TRP A 123 0.46 -3.41 -9.15
N GLU A 124 1.13 -3.98 -10.13
CA GLU A 124 0.51 -4.70 -11.25
C GLU A 124 -0.26 -5.93 -10.75
N MET A 125 0.35 -6.72 -9.87
CA MET A 125 -0.27 -7.90 -9.23
C MET A 125 -1.57 -7.53 -8.50
N LEU A 126 -1.56 -6.46 -7.67
CA LEU A 126 -2.74 -6.02 -6.93
C LEU A 126 -3.91 -5.59 -7.85
N LYS A 127 -3.60 -5.02 -9.03
CA LYS A 127 -4.59 -4.58 -10.01
C LYS A 127 -5.04 -5.68 -10.97
N SER A 128 -4.37 -6.83 -10.97
CA SER A 128 -4.65 -7.94 -11.88
C SER A 128 -6.00 -8.62 -11.57
N ASN A 129 -6.39 -9.58 -12.40
CA ASN A 129 -7.65 -10.34 -12.26
C ASN A 129 -7.48 -11.69 -11.52
N ILE A 130 -6.33 -11.92 -10.84
CA ILE A 130 -6.16 -13.11 -10.00
C ILE A 130 -7.06 -13.04 -8.76
N PRO A 131 -7.42 -14.17 -8.12
CA PRO A 131 -8.30 -14.18 -6.96
C PRO A 131 -7.73 -13.37 -5.79
N ALA A 132 -8.62 -12.84 -4.97
CA ALA A 132 -8.25 -11.97 -3.84
C ALA A 132 -7.39 -12.68 -2.79
N VAL A 133 -7.64 -13.96 -2.54
CA VAL A 133 -6.81 -14.78 -1.62
C VAL A 133 -5.39 -14.87 -2.12
N ASP A 134 -5.20 -15.15 -3.42
CA ASP A 134 -3.87 -15.28 -4.03
C ASP A 134 -3.15 -13.93 -4.09
N LYS A 135 -3.88 -12.82 -4.29
CA LYS A 135 -3.30 -11.47 -4.15
C LYS A 135 -2.77 -11.21 -2.75
N TYR A 136 -3.53 -11.61 -1.73
CA TYR A 136 -3.11 -11.46 -0.35
C TYR A 136 -1.87 -12.29 -0.05
N ASP A 137 -1.88 -13.59 -0.41
CA ASP A 137 -0.75 -14.49 -0.19
C ASP A 137 0.53 -13.96 -0.88
N LEU A 138 0.42 -13.51 -2.14
CA LEU A 138 1.53 -12.88 -2.86
C LEU A 138 2.00 -11.58 -2.20
N ALA A 139 1.06 -10.73 -1.75
CA ALA A 139 1.39 -9.48 -1.09
C ALA A 139 2.20 -9.71 0.18
N ILE A 140 1.84 -10.70 0.99
CA ILE A 140 2.59 -11.07 2.20
C ILE A 140 3.96 -11.62 1.84
N SER A 141 4.06 -12.49 0.84
CA SER A 141 5.34 -13.02 0.37
C SER A 141 6.28 -11.92 -0.15
N PHE A 142 5.77 -10.96 -0.91
CA PHE A 142 6.57 -9.82 -1.38
C PHE A 142 6.98 -8.89 -0.23
N ASP A 143 6.14 -8.78 0.80
CA ASP A 143 6.43 -7.95 1.98
C ASP A 143 7.51 -8.53 2.87
N GLU A 144 7.78 -9.83 2.82
CA GLU A 144 8.94 -10.44 3.50
C GLU A 144 10.26 -9.77 3.08
N VAL A 145 10.33 -9.29 1.83
CA VAL A 145 11.48 -8.54 1.30
C VAL A 145 11.31 -7.04 1.48
N LEU A 146 10.14 -6.50 1.17
CA LEU A 146 9.90 -5.05 1.18
C LEU A 146 9.80 -4.48 2.60
N GLY A 147 9.25 -5.25 3.55
CA GLY A 147 9.13 -4.90 4.97
C GLY A 147 8.24 -3.68 5.21
N LEU A 148 7.10 -3.61 4.55
CA LEU A 148 6.11 -2.52 4.67
C LEU A 148 5.08 -2.78 5.77
N GLY A 149 5.19 -3.92 6.46
CA GLY A 149 4.35 -4.29 7.60
C GLY A 149 2.95 -4.75 7.23
N LEU A 150 2.79 -5.34 6.04
CA LEU A 150 1.48 -5.73 5.50
C LEU A 150 0.84 -6.90 6.28
N LEU A 151 1.63 -7.78 6.87
CA LEU A 151 1.14 -8.87 7.72
C LEU A 151 0.42 -8.34 8.97
N ASN A 152 0.85 -7.18 9.48
CA ASN A 152 0.29 -6.55 10.67
C ASN A 152 -0.91 -5.64 10.36
N LEU A 153 -1.33 -5.59 9.10
CA LEU A 153 -2.59 -4.95 8.77
C LEU A 153 -3.69 -5.79 9.45
N SER A 154 -4.07 -5.36 10.66
CA SER A 154 -5.25 -5.90 11.30
C SER A 154 -6.40 -5.80 10.31
N VAL A 155 -7.25 -6.82 10.30
CA VAL A 155 -8.62 -6.65 9.85
C VAL A 155 -9.17 -5.53 10.73
N THR A 156 -8.95 -4.30 10.33
CA THR A 156 -9.80 -3.23 10.81
C THR A 156 -11.15 -3.61 10.20
N GLU A 157 -11.93 -4.41 10.92
CA GLU A 157 -13.33 -4.08 10.93
C GLU A 157 -13.29 -2.57 11.10
N THR A 158 -13.61 -1.85 10.06
CA THR A 158 -13.99 -0.45 10.20
C THR A 158 -15.11 -0.59 11.24
N ILE A 159 -14.81 -0.23 12.50
CA ILE A 159 -15.83 -0.20 13.52
C ILE A 159 -16.73 0.91 13.02
N ILE A 160 -17.59 0.54 12.08
CA ILE A 160 -18.59 1.45 11.57
C ILE A 160 -19.46 1.67 12.81
N PRO A 161 -19.47 2.86 13.38
CA PRO A 161 -20.27 3.16 14.54
C PRO A 161 -21.72 2.72 14.28
N ASP A 162 -22.40 2.26 15.29
CA ASP A 162 -23.73 1.67 15.10
C ASP A 162 -24.74 2.66 14.49
N ASN A 163 -24.57 3.96 14.73
CA ASN A 163 -25.33 5.02 14.05
C ASN A 163 -25.10 4.99 12.51
N ILE A 164 -23.88 4.80 12.05
CA ILE A 164 -23.56 4.71 10.60
C ILE A 164 -24.07 3.41 10.00
N LYS A 165 -23.97 2.28 10.72
CA LYS A 165 -24.57 1.01 10.28
C LYS A 165 -26.09 1.14 10.06
N VAL A 166 -26.77 1.87 10.94
CA VAL A 166 -28.21 2.14 10.82
C VAL A 166 -28.49 2.98 9.57
N LEU A 167 -27.72 4.02 9.30
CA LEU A 167 -27.86 4.87 8.11
C LEU A 167 -27.60 4.07 6.82
N LEU A 168 -26.56 3.25 6.78
CA LEU A 168 -26.25 2.37 5.63
C LEU A 168 -27.40 1.40 5.35
N LYS A 169 -27.95 0.75 6.38
CA LYS A 169 -29.07 -0.17 6.25
C LYS A 169 -30.36 0.53 5.79
N LYS A 170 -30.63 1.73 6.30
CA LYS A 170 -31.74 2.56 5.88
C LYS A 170 -31.64 2.98 4.41
N ARG A 171 -30.43 3.40 3.98
CA ARG A 171 -30.16 3.71 2.59
C ARG A 171 -30.38 2.51 1.67
N GLU A 172 -29.91 1.32 2.06
CA GLU A 172 -30.10 0.08 1.27
C GLU A 172 -31.58 -0.26 1.10
N ASN A 173 -32.38 -0.10 2.16
CA ASN A 173 -33.82 -0.33 2.10
C ASN A 173 -34.52 0.68 1.17
N LEU A 174 -34.18 1.96 1.24
CA LEU A 174 -34.71 3.00 0.36
C LEU A 174 -34.40 2.71 -1.13
N ARG A 175 -33.21 2.21 -1.43
CA ARG A 175 -32.85 1.78 -2.80
C ARG A 175 -33.67 0.59 -3.26
N LYS A 176 -33.95 -0.39 -2.39
CA LYS A 176 -34.83 -1.54 -2.69
C LYS A 176 -36.26 -1.10 -2.95
N GLU A 177 -36.71 -0.01 -2.30
CA GLU A 177 -38.04 0.59 -2.48
C GLU A 177 -38.09 1.55 -3.70
N GLY A 178 -36.98 1.78 -4.42
CA GLY A 178 -36.92 2.68 -5.56
C GLY A 178 -36.85 4.17 -5.20
N LYS A 179 -36.67 4.52 -3.90
CA LYS A 179 -36.59 5.89 -3.41
C LYS A 179 -35.15 6.44 -3.50
N TYR A 180 -34.67 6.63 -4.71
CA TYR A 180 -33.28 6.99 -4.97
C TYR A 180 -32.88 8.36 -4.39
N GLU A 181 -33.74 9.37 -4.48
CA GLU A 181 -33.46 10.72 -3.96
C GLU A 181 -33.24 10.73 -2.44
N GLU A 182 -34.00 9.95 -1.69
CA GLU A 182 -33.82 9.82 -0.24
C GLU A 182 -32.56 9.03 0.10
N ALA A 183 -32.24 8.01 -0.69
CA ALA A 183 -31.00 7.23 -0.55
C ALA A 183 -29.75 8.07 -0.81
N ASP A 184 -29.80 9.01 -1.78
CA ASP A 184 -28.69 9.91 -2.08
C ASP A 184 -28.47 10.97 -1.01
N LYS A 185 -29.55 11.45 -0.37
CA LYS A 185 -29.43 12.33 0.81
C LYS A 185 -28.71 11.63 1.98
N LEU A 186 -29.05 10.36 2.26
CA LEU A 186 -28.36 9.57 3.28
C LEU A 186 -26.92 9.27 2.92
N ARG A 187 -26.62 9.14 1.63
CA ARG A 187 -25.24 9.01 1.16
C ARG A 187 -24.42 10.25 1.49
N ALA A 188 -24.92 11.44 1.16
CA ALA A 188 -24.25 12.71 1.47
C ALA A 188 -24.03 12.86 3.00
N GLU A 189 -25.02 12.51 3.82
CA GLU A 189 -24.89 12.55 5.28
C GLU A 189 -23.79 11.58 5.79
N ILE A 190 -23.68 10.37 5.22
CA ILE A 190 -22.64 9.39 5.57
C ILE A 190 -21.27 9.87 5.13
N GLU A 191 -21.17 10.50 3.95
CA GLU A 191 -19.92 11.06 3.41
C GLU A 191 -19.44 12.27 4.23
N GLU A 192 -20.35 13.14 4.70
CA GLU A 192 -20.02 14.24 5.63
C GLU A 192 -19.50 13.75 6.98
N LEU A 193 -19.95 12.56 7.43
CA LEU A 193 -19.43 11.90 8.63
C LEU A 193 -18.10 11.17 8.38
N GLY A 194 -17.48 11.30 7.18
CA GLY A 194 -16.16 10.78 6.85
C GLY A 194 -16.14 9.33 6.36
N TYR A 195 -17.29 8.75 6.04
CA TYR A 195 -17.38 7.36 5.55
C TYR A 195 -17.73 7.34 4.07
N SER A 196 -16.90 6.67 3.24
CA SER A 196 -17.20 6.50 1.82
C SER A 196 -18.20 5.37 1.58
N VAL A 197 -19.19 5.62 0.73
CA VAL A 197 -20.21 4.62 0.37
C VAL A 197 -20.01 4.21 -1.08
N SER A 198 -19.57 2.96 -1.31
CA SER A 198 -19.47 2.39 -2.66
C SER A 198 -20.78 1.68 -3.04
N ASP A 199 -21.33 2.02 -4.20
CA ASP A 199 -22.44 1.30 -4.77
C ASP A 199 -21.97 -0.01 -5.39
N LYS A 200 -22.26 -1.16 -4.76
CA LYS A 200 -22.21 -2.43 -5.49
C LYS A 200 -23.46 -2.49 -6.38
N PRO A 201 -23.34 -2.80 -7.68
CA PRO A 201 -24.53 -3.05 -8.49
C PRO A 201 -25.32 -4.20 -7.86
N ALA A 202 -26.63 -3.98 -7.67
CA ALA A 202 -27.54 -5.04 -7.26
C ALA A 202 -27.50 -6.15 -8.32
N LYS A 203 -27.20 -7.39 -7.89
CA LYS A 203 -27.34 -8.58 -8.73
C LYS A 203 -28.81 -8.88 -8.91
#